data_9c08a6b76cbc90295b4318c97b57c53f
#
_entry.id   9c08a6b76cbc90295b4318c97b57c53f
#
_cell.length_a   1.000
_cell.length_b   1.000
_cell.length_c   1.000
_cell.angle_alpha   90.00
_cell.angle_beta   90.00
_cell.angle_gamma   90.00
#
_symmetry.space_group_name_H-M   'P 1'
#
loop_
_entity.id
_entity.type
_entity.pdbx_description
1 polymer ?
#
loop_
_entity_poly.entity_id
_entity_poly.type
_entity_poly.pdbx_seq_one_letter_code
_entity_poly.pdbx_strand_id
1 'polypeptide(L)'
;MTKILQKKFVTTAMAAVTILLIVLLGAINAINYGMSARQTDRTLAMLLDNGGSFPPDDENRQKQDGRKLLDPPMDADAAMSTRYFLVFLDEEGTVVRTDVTRIASVDDGEAKRLAEEVLATGKTEGKITHFSYRVADTTDGRGRLFVFLDTASQVRSTLLVLLISIVIGILCWGFMLLLLILFSKRAIRPIAENIEKQKQFITNAGHEIKTPLAIILANTEAMELHNGESKWSRNIRSQTMRLSGLMQNLLTLAKMEEMGGEKEKFPYTDFSLSQLLTETLQPYYESAALKNIEIHEEIAAGVDVHASRENLIQLLSILFDNAVKYASEGGYIDVSLKKSGRELVLQVKNTCEKLPEVEPEKLFERFYRGDAARTQKSGGYGIGLSAARAIALAHGGTLGASYEKDNVICFTLRLKET
;
A
#
# COMPACT_ATOMS: atom_id res chain seq x y z
N MET A 1 8.02 14.92 -7.24
CA MET A 1 8.39 13.57 -6.78
C MET A 1 8.53 13.46 -5.27
N THR A 2 9.34 14.28 -4.59
CA THR A 2 9.57 14.25 -3.13
C THR A 2 8.30 14.40 -2.28
N LYS A 3 7.40 15.34 -2.63
CA LYS A 3 6.12 15.53 -1.91
C LYS A 3 5.19 14.32 -1.98
N ILE A 4 5.15 13.61 -3.11
CA ILE A 4 4.33 12.41 -3.30
C ILE A 4 4.89 11.26 -2.46
N LEU A 5 6.22 11.07 -2.50
CA LEU A 5 6.90 10.04 -1.72
C LEU A 5 6.74 10.29 -0.21
N GLN A 6 6.90 11.54 0.22
CA GLN A 6 6.69 11.96 1.60
C GLN A 6 5.25 11.68 2.05
N LYS A 7 4.25 12.05 1.24
CA LYS A 7 2.84 11.79 1.55
C LYS A 7 2.56 10.30 1.70
N LYS A 8 3.03 9.47 0.75
CA LYS A 8 2.87 8.00 0.83
C LYS A 8 3.53 7.44 2.09
N PHE A 9 4.77 7.82 2.38
CA PHE A 9 5.50 7.36 3.57
C PHE A 9 4.75 7.72 4.86
N VAL A 10 4.38 9.01 5.04
CA VAL A 10 3.64 9.47 6.23
C VAL A 10 2.30 8.75 6.36
N THR A 11 1.54 8.59 5.26
CA THR A 11 0.24 7.91 5.30
C THR A 11 0.38 6.44 5.71
N THR A 12 1.34 5.70 5.14
CA THR A 12 1.56 4.28 5.47
C THR A 12 2.03 4.11 6.92
N ALA A 13 2.97 4.94 7.38
CA ALA A 13 3.44 4.91 8.75
C ALA A 13 2.33 5.26 9.75
N MET A 14 1.51 6.30 9.46
CA MET A 14 0.37 6.67 10.31
C MET A 14 -0.70 5.59 10.34
N ALA A 15 -0.97 4.88 9.25
CA ALA A 15 -1.89 3.76 9.26
C ALA A 15 -1.42 2.65 10.23
N ALA A 16 -0.14 2.29 10.19
CA ALA A 16 0.44 1.31 11.13
C ALA A 16 0.35 1.76 12.59
N VAL A 17 0.68 3.03 12.88
CA VAL A 17 0.57 3.61 14.23
C VAL A 17 -0.88 3.64 14.70
N THR A 18 -1.83 3.98 13.84
CA THR A 18 -3.26 4.00 14.17
C THR A 18 -3.76 2.61 14.58
N ILE A 19 -3.42 1.58 13.79
CA ILE A 19 -3.79 0.19 14.10
C ILE A 19 -3.19 -0.23 15.45
N LEU A 20 -1.90 0.06 15.69
CA LEU A 20 -1.22 -0.26 16.93
C LEU A 20 -1.90 0.40 18.14
N LEU A 21 -2.22 1.70 18.05
CA LEU A 21 -2.90 2.43 19.13
C LEU A 21 -4.31 1.89 19.41
N ILE A 22 -5.09 1.57 18.37
CA ILE A 22 -6.42 0.98 18.55
C ILE A 22 -6.33 -0.36 19.26
N VAL A 23 -5.40 -1.23 18.88
CA VAL A 23 -5.22 -2.54 19.51
C VAL A 23 -4.78 -2.38 20.95
N LEU A 24 -3.78 -1.54 21.22
CA LEU A 24 -3.23 -1.33 22.57
C LEU A 24 -4.26 -0.73 23.51
N LEU A 25 -4.89 0.39 23.13
CA LEU A 25 -5.89 1.06 23.96
C LEU A 25 -7.16 0.23 24.11
N GLY A 26 -7.56 -0.49 23.06
CA GLY A 26 -8.67 -1.44 23.09
C GLY A 26 -8.40 -2.58 24.09
N ALA A 27 -7.20 -3.16 24.08
CA ALA A 27 -6.80 -4.20 25.03
C ALA A 27 -6.80 -3.69 26.48
N ILE A 28 -6.24 -2.51 26.75
CA ILE A 28 -6.23 -1.90 28.08
C ILE A 28 -7.65 -1.71 28.60
N ASN A 29 -8.55 -1.12 27.80
CA ASN A 29 -9.93 -0.88 28.21
C ASN A 29 -10.72 -2.19 28.36
N ALA A 30 -10.52 -3.18 27.50
CA ALA A 30 -11.14 -4.50 27.63
C ALA A 30 -10.71 -5.23 28.90
N ILE A 31 -9.40 -5.19 29.23
CA ILE A 31 -8.87 -5.77 30.47
C ILE A 31 -9.48 -5.04 31.69
N ASN A 32 -9.47 -3.70 31.70
CA ASN A 32 -10.03 -2.91 32.79
C ASN A 32 -11.51 -3.22 33.01
N TYR A 33 -12.30 -3.27 31.94
CA TYR A 33 -13.72 -3.65 32.01
C TYR A 33 -13.90 -5.07 32.55
N GLY A 34 -13.13 -6.04 32.03
CA GLY A 34 -13.19 -7.43 32.48
C GLY A 34 -12.80 -7.60 33.97
N MET A 35 -11.80 -6.86 34.43
CA MET A 35 -11.41 -6.85 35.86
C MET A 35 -12.53 -6.27 36.73
N SER A 36 -13.09 -5.13 36.35
CA SER A 36 -14.21 -4.50 37.08
C SER A 36 -15.45 -5.42 37.15
N ALA A 37 -15.81 -6.08 36.06
CA ALA A 37 -16.92 -7.04 36.03
C ALA A 37 -16.67 -8.23 36.97
N ARG A 38 -15.47 -8.83 36.90
CA ARG A 38 -15.10 -9.96 37.76
C ARG A 38 -15.10 -9.58 39.26
N GLN A 39 -14.64 -8.37 39.57
CA GLN A 39 -14.66 -7.88 40.96
C GLN A 39 -16.09 -7.74 41.46
N THR A 40 -17.02 -7.20 40.67
CA THR A 40 -18.45 -7.11 41.00
C THR A 40 -19.05 -8.49 41.26
N ASP A 41 -18.84 -9.45 40.34
CA ASP A 41 -19.37 -10.81 40.45
C ASP A 41 -18.85 -11.55 41.70
N ARG A 42 -17.56 -11.39 42.01
CA ARG A 42 -16.96 -11.97 43.20
C ARG A 42 -17.52 -11.37 44.50
N THR A 43 -17.69 -10.05 44.52
CA THR A 43 -18.26 -9.37 45.69
C THR A 43 -19.68 -9.84 45.93
N LEU A 44 -20.51 -9.95 44.89
CA LEU A 44 -21.87 -10.48 44.97
C LEU A 44 -21.90 -11.94 45.46
N ALA A 45 -21.05 -12.80 44.90
CA ALA A 45 -20.95 -14.20 45.31
C ALA A 45 -20.54 -14.31 46.79
N MET A 46 -19.52 -13.53 47.19
CA MET A 46 -19.03 -13.55 48.59
C MET A 46 -20.10 -13.08 49.59
N LEU A 47 -20.86 -12.05 49.27
CA LEU A 47 -21.96 -11.59 50.09
C LEU A 47 -23.09 -12.61 50.20
N LEU A 48 -23.42 -13.30 49.11
CA LEU A 48 -24.44 -14.35 49.12
C LEU A 48 -24.01 -15.56 49.96
N ASP A 49 -22.77 -16.05 49.74
CA ASP A 49 -22.22 -17.24 50.44
C ASP A 49 -22.13 -17.03 51.96
N ASN A 50 -22.02 -15.78 52.41
CA ASN A 50 -21.94 -15.42 53.81
C ASN A 50 -23.22 -14.77 54.36
N GLY A 51 -24.38 -15.02 53.73
CA GLY A 51 -25.67 -14.56 54.24
C GLY A 51 -25.86 -13.04 54.26
N GLY A 52 -25.19 -12.30 53.37
CA GLY A 52 -25.28 -10.84 53.23
C GLY A 52 -24.20 -10.08 54.01
N SER A 53 -23.23 -10.74 54.62
CA SER A 53 -22.15 -10.11 55.33
C SER A 53 -20.78 -10.45 54.74
N PHE A 54 -19.79 -9.59 54.91
CA PHE A 54 -18.42 -9.98 54.57
C PHE A 54 -17.86 -10.97 55.59
N PRO A 55 -17.12 -11.99 55.18
CA PRO A 55 -16.49 -12.90 56.13
C PRO A 55 -15.54 -12.15 57.05
N PRO A 56 -15.41 -12.54 58.36
CA PRO A 56 -14.44 -11.97 59.24
C PRO A 56 -13.02 -12.20 58.69
N ASP A 57 -12.13 -11.24 58.92
CA ASP A 57 -10.76 -11.23 58.40
C ASP A 57 -9.97 -12.41 59.02
N ASP A 58 -9.83 -13.48 58.27
CA ASP A 58 -9.13 -14.69 58.69
C ASP A 58 -7.79 -14.77 57.94
N GLU A 59 -6.68 -14.34 58.54
CA GLU A 59 -5.32 -14.32 57.96
C GLU A 59 -4.89 -15.68 57.33
N ASN A 60 -5.50 -16.78 57.77
CA ASN A 60 -5.21 -18.12 57.28
C ASN A 60 -5.91 -18.48 55.91
N ARG A 61 -7.02 -17.84 55.60
CA ARG A 61 -7.70 -18.05 54.30
C ARG A 61 -6.94 -17.42 53.13
N GLN A 62 -6.16 -16.38 53.36
CA GLN A 62 -5.36 -15.72 52.30
C GLN A 62 -4.26 -16.60 51.71
N LYS A 63 -3.85 -17.69 52.40
CA LYS A 63 -2.77 -18.59 51.93
C LYS A 63 -3.25 -19.79 51.11
N GLN A 64 -4.54 -20.11 51.14
CA GLN A 64 -5.09 -21.33 50.48
C GLN A 64 -5.73 -21.09 49.13
N ASP A 65 -6.14 -19.87 48.79
CA ASP A 65 -6.71 -19.57 47.51
C ASP A 65 -5.58 -19.20 46.55
N GLY A 66 -5.33 -20.02 45.51
CA GLY A 66 -4.34 -19.80 44.47
C GLY A 66 -4.66 -18.54 43.66
N ARG A 67 -4.30 -17.38 44.23
CA ARG A 67 -4.56 -16.05 43.65
C ARG A 67 -3.94 -15.95 42.28
N LYS A 68 -4.77 -15.78 41.29
CA LYS A 68 -4.31 -15.33 39.97
C LYS A 68 -3.78 -13.91 40.12
N LEU A 69 -2.61 -13.64 39.55
CA LEU A 69 -1.83 -12.39 39.61
C LEU A 69 -2.64 -11.10 39.32
N LEU A 70 -3.83 -11.22 38.74
CA LEU A 70 -4.70 -10.12 38.31
C LEU A 70 -5.87 -9.82 39.29
N ASP A 71 -5.97 -10.51 40.40
CA ASP A 71 -7.08 -10.36 41.33
C ASP A 71 -6.66 -9.49 42.51
N PRO A 72 -7.22 -8.27 42.66
CA PRO A 72 -6.91 -7.42 43.82
C PRO A 72 -7.36 -8.12 45.11
N PRO A 73 -6.56 -8.08 46.19
CA PRO A 73 -6.97 -8.58 47.49
C PRO A 73 -8.17 -7.78 47.98
N MET A 74 -9.18 -8.48 48.47
CA MET A 74 -10.28 -7.84 49.17
C MET A 74 -9.84 -7.74 50.65
N ASP A 75 -9.38 -6.56 51.04
CA ASP A 75 -8.99 -6.25 52.42
C ASP A 75 -10.20 -5.75 53.24
N ALA A 76 -10.03 -5.63 54.55
CA ALA A 76 -11.09 -5.16 55.45
C ALA A 76 -11.59 -3.75 55.06
N ASP A 77 -10.69 -2.89 54.55
CA ASP A 77 -11.05 -1.53 54.12
C ASP A 77 -11.91 -1.54 52.85
N ALA A 78 -11.64 -2.45 51.92
CA ALA A 78 -12.47 -2.64 50.73
C ALA A 78 -13.87 -3.16 51.10
N ALA A 79 -13.96 -4.07 52.08
CA ALA A 79 -15.23 -4.55 52.63
C ALA A 79 -16.04 -3.41 53.31
N MET A 80 -15.36 -2.53 54.06
CA MET A 80 -16.00 -1.37 54.69
C MET A 80 -16.45 -0.31 53.72
N SER A 81 -15.75 -0.11 52.61
CA SER A 81 -16.08 0.89 51.57
C SER A 81 -17.11 0.40 50.56
N THR A 82 -17.42 -0.89 50.57
CA THR A 82 -18.38 -1.48 49.63
C THR A 82 -19.81 -1.09 50.00
N ARG A 83 -20.53 -0.49 49.07
CA ARG A 83 -21.91 -0.02 49.21
C ARG A 83 -22.84 -1.06 48.64
N TYR A 84 -23.69 -1.65 49.47
CA TYR A 84 -24.66 -2.65 49.10
C TYR A 84 -25.89 -2.61 50.04
N PHE A 85 -26.98 -3.22 49.62
CA PHE A 85 -28.14 -3.47 50.44
C PHE A 85 -28.69 -4.87 50.19
N LEU A 86 -29.46 -5.36 51.15
CA LEU A 86 -30.01 -6.69 51.18
C LEU A 86 -31.54 -6.63 51.32
N VAL A 87 -32.23 -7.55 50.60
CA VAL A 87 -33.65 -7.73 50.76
C VAL A 87 -33.93 -9.22 50.98
N PHE A 88 -34.62 -9.54 52.05
CA PHE A 88 -35.00 -10.89 52.42
C PHE A 88 -36.46 -11.09 52.08
N LEU A 89 -36.77 -12.15 51.33
CA LEU A 89 -38.13 -12.54 50.96
C LEU A 89 -38.44 -13.91 51.57
N ASP A 90 -39.74 -14.13 51.89
CA ASP A 90 -40.23 -15.43 52.29
C ASP A 90 -40.47 -16.36 51.08
N GLU A 91 -40.99 -17.57 51.34
CA GLU A 91 -41.34 -18.55 50.29
C GLU A 91 -42.47 -18.07 49.33
N GLU A 92 -43.30 -17.16 49.83
CA GLU A 92 -44.42 -16.56 49.11
C GLU A 92 -43.98 -15.37 48.22
N GLY A 93 -42.71 -14.92 48.34
CA GLY A 93 -42.16 -13.80 47.59
C GLY A 93 -42.45 -12.43 48.21
N THR A 94 -42.90 -12.40 49.46
CA THR A 94 -43.14 -11.15 50.21
C THR A 94 -41.86 -10.68 50.90
N VAL A 95 -41.60 -9.37 50.86
CA VAL A 95 -40.43 -8.81 51.55
C VAL A 95 -40.60 -8.83 53.03
N VAL A 96 -39.75 -9.61 53.70
CA VAL A 96 -39.77 -9.75 55.18
C VAL A 96 -38.89 -8.72 55.87
N ARG A 97 -37.71 -8.45 55.29
CA ARG A 97 -36.71 -7.58 55.87
C ARG A 97 -35.86 -6.92 54.78
N THR A 98 -35.50 -5.67 55.04
CA THR A 98 -34.50 -4.93 54.25
C THR A 98 -33.34 -4.56 55.18
N ASP A 99 -32.11 -4.55 54.63
CA ASP A 99 -30.93 -4.04 55.32
C ASP A 99 -30.20 -3.03 54.41
N VAL A 100 -30.42 -1.76 54.69
CA VAL A 100 -29.83 -0.62 53.96
C VAL A 100 -28.71 0.08 54.72
N THR A 101 -28.19 -0.54 55.79
CA THR A 101 -27.19 0.07 56.69
C THR A 101 -25.87 0.43 55.96
N ARG A 102 -25.55 -0.24 54.88
CA ARG A 102 -24.33 -0.05 54.12
C ARG A 102 -24.47 0.91 52.92
N ILE A 103 -25.65 1.54 52.76
CA ILE A 103 -25.92 2.48 51.67
C ILE A 103 -26.84 3.60 52.14
N ALA A 104 -26.40 4.85 51.94
CA ALA A 104 -27.19 6.01 52.36
C ALA A 104 -28.12 6.54 51.23
N SER A 105 -27.96 6.07 50.02
CA SER A 105 -28.74 6.56 48.86
C SER A 105 -30.01 5.77 48.57
N VAL A 106 -30.30 4.72 49.32
CA VAL A 106 -31.49 3.84 49.17
C VAL A 106 -32.19 3.75 50.51
N ASP A 107 -33.48 4.00 50.55
CA ASP A 107 -34.33 3.75 51.70
C ASP A 107 -35.04 2.38 51.62
N ASP A 108 -35.71 1.98 52.69
CA ASP A 108 -36.42 0.70 52.75
C ASP A 108 -37.54 0.59 51.69
N GLY A 109 -38.16 1.70 51.32
CA GLY A 109 -39.21 1.73 50.26
C GLY A 109 -38.63 1.49 48.88
N GLU A 110 -37.50 2.12 48.56
CA GLU A 110 -36.80 1.94 47.33
C GLU A 110 -36.17 0.54 47.19
N ALA A 111 -35.60 0.02 48.28
CA ALA A 111 -35.09 -1.34 48.35
C ALA A 111 -36.16 -2.40 48.05
N LYS A 112 -37.39 -2.25 48.63
CA LYS A 112 -38.53 -3.11 48.33
C LYS A 112 -38.94 -3.04 46.86
N ARG A 113 -39.09 -1.82 46.30
CA ARG A 113 -39.47 -1.61 44.93
C ARG A 113 -38.49 -2.27 43.96
N LEU A 114 -37.17 -2.11 44.18
CA LEU A 114 -36.13 -2.72 43.35
C LEU A 114 -36.16 -4.25 43.44
N ALA A 115 -36.44 -4.82 44.61
CA ALA A 115 -36.58 -6.26 44.78
C ALA A 115 -37.81 -6.82 44.05
N GLU A 116 -38.95 -6.14 44.14
CA GLU A 116 -40.14 -6.49 43.40
C GLU A 116 -39.96 -6.42 41.90
N GLU A 117 -39.24 -5.38 41.40
CA GLU A 117 -38.90 -5.23 39.96
C GLU A 117 -38.03 -6.37 39.51
N VAL A 118 -37.00 -6.76 40.26
CA VAL A 118 -36.15 -7.90 39.96
C VAL A 118 -36.96 -9.21 39.97
N LEU A 119 -37.83 -9.39 40.99
CA LEU A 119 -38.69 -10.58 41.08
C LEU A 119 -39.55 -10.74 39.82
N ALA A 120 -40.12 -9.63 39.32
CA ALA A 120 -40.92 -9.63 38.10
C ALA A 120 -40.15 -10.05 36.85
N THR A 121 -38.81 -9.87 36.81
CA THR A 121 -37.98 -10.33 35.71
C THR A 121 -37.71 -11.82 35.70
N GLY A 122 -37.88 -12.50 36.84
CA GLY A 122 -37.57 -13.92 37.02
C GLY A 122 -36.07 -14.28 36.90
N LYS A 123 -35.18 -13.30 36.84
CA LYS A 123 -33.74 -13.53 36.73
C LYS A 123 -33.08 -13.59 38.08
N THR A 124 -32.13 -14.50 38.26
CA THR A 124 -31.34 -14.68 39.46
C THR A 124 -30.12 -13.76 39.56
N GLU A 125 -29.72 -13.16 38.45
CA GLU A 125 -28.61 -12.18 38.40
C GLU A 125 -28.83 -11.16 37.29
N GLY A 126 -28.27 -9.96 37.45
CA GLY A 126 -28.38 -8.91 36.42
C GLY A 126 -28.00 -7.52 36.96
N LYS A 127 -28.42 -6.52 36.19
CA LYS A 127 -28.25 -5.10 36.55
C LYS A 127 -29.60 -4.39 36.53
N ILE A 128 -29.82 -3.54 37.49
CA ILE A 128 -31.00 -2.66 37.57
C ILE A 128 -30.51 -1.27 37.94
N THR A 129 -30.83 -0.27 37.12
CA THR A 129 -30.27 1.09 37.26
C THR A 129 -28.73 1.08 37.36
N HIS A 130 -28.16 1.41 38.48
CA HIS A 130 -26.71 1.38 38.79
C HIS A 130 -26.32 0.28 39.77
N PHE A 131 -27.26 -0.63 40.08
CA PHE A 131 -27.01 -1.78 40.94
C PHE A 131 -26.80 -3.05 40.13
N SER A 132 -25.78 -3.82 40.50
CA SER A 132 -25.68 -5.22 40.09
C SER A 132 -26.30 -6.07 41.16
N TYR A 133 -27.15 -7.02 40.83
CA TYR A 133 -27.85 -7.87 41.77
C TYR A 133 -27.60 -9.35 41.52
N ARG A 134 -27.71 -10.11 42.61
CA ARG A 134 -27.76 -11.58 42.57
C ARG A 134 -28.70 -12.09 43.64
N VAL A 135 -29.42 -13.16 43.32
CA VAL A 135 -30.42 -13.77 44.19
C VAL A 135 -30.00 -15.20 44.49
N ALA A 136 -30.10 -15.61 45.75
CA ALA A 136 -29.95 -17.00 46.16
C ALA A 136 -30.96 -17.37 47.25
N ASP A 137 -31.19 -18.65 47.41
CA ASP A 137 -32.03 -19.13 48.50
C ASP A 137 -31.27 -18.95 49.82
N THR A 138 -32.01 -18.59 50.88
CA THR A 138 -31.45 -18.45 52.23
C THR A 138 -30.94 -19.78 52.76
N THR A 139 -29.85 -19.77 53.56
CA THR A 139 -29.27 -20.98 54.17
C THR A 139 -30.21 -21.85 54.94
N ASP A 140 -31.30 -21.26 55.42
CA ASP A 140 -32.36 -21.97 56.17
C ASP A 140 -33.43 -22.58 55.28
N GLY A 141 -33.36 -22.40 53.95
CA GLY A 141 -34.29 -22.88 52.97
C GLY A 141 -35.71 -22.26 53.05
N ARG A 142 -35.88 -21.20 53.83
CA ARG A 142 -37.18 -20.58 54.13
C ARG A 142 -37.42 -19.24 53.42
N GLY A 143 -36.67 -18.95 52.36
CA GLY A 143 -36.83 -17.70 51.63
C GLY A 143 -35.69 -17.42 50.67
N ARG A 144 -35.64 -16.21 50.10
CA ARG A 144 -34.62 -15.76 49.12
C ARG A 144 -33.92 -14.53 49.64
N LEU A 145 -32.61 -14.48 49.41
CA LEU A 145 -31.74 -13.33 49.67
C LEU A 145 -31.43 -12.63 48.36
N PHE A 146 -31.78 -11.36 48.26
CA PHE A 146 -31.39 -10.47 47.16
C PHE A 146 -30.27 -9.57 47.67
N VAL A 147 -29.14 -9.62 46.99
CA VAL A 147 -27.99 -8.74 47.24
C VAL A 147 -27.89 -7.75 46.09
N PHE A 148 -27.92 -6.47 46.42
CA PHE A 148 -27.74 -5.38 45.47
C PHE A 148 -26.45 -4.65 45.77
N LEU A 149 -25.55 -4.60 44.82
CA LEU A 149 -24.24 -3.94 44.92
C LEU A 149 -24.24 -2.66 44.11
N ASP A 150 -23.92 -1.52 44.72
CA ASP A 150 -23.77 -0.24 44.03
C ASP A 150 -22.50 -0.25 43.17
N THR A 151 -22.69 -0.21 41.85
CA THR A 151 -21.62 -0.21 40.84
C THR A 151 -21.38 1.17 40.25
N ALA A 152 -22.02 2.23 40.75
CA ALA A 152 -21.90 3.58 40.21
C ALA A 152 -20.45 4.10 40.18
N SER A 153 -19.71 3.84 41.28
CA SER A 153 -18.29 4.23 41.37
C SER A 153 -17.40 3.47 40.38
N GLN A 154 -17.66 2.17 40.17
CA GLN A 154 -16.93 1.33 39.20
C GLN A 154 -17.21 1.75 37.77
N VAL A 155 -18.48 2.03 37.42
CA VAL A 155 -18.87 2.55 36.10
C VAL A 155 -18.18 3.89 35.85
N ARG A 156 -18.19 4.80 36.84
CA ARG A 156 -17.50 6.10 36.74
C ARG A 156 -16.01 5.93 36.53
N SER A 157 -15.34 5.05 37.27
CA SER A 157 -13.91 4.75 37.14
C SER A 157 -13.59 4.19 35.75
N THR A 158 -14.39 3.24 35.26
CA THR A 158 -14.21 2.66 33.91
C THR A 158 -14.37 3.71 32.82
N LEU A 159 -15.36 4.60 32.98
CA LEU A 159 -15.55 5.72 32.02
C LEU A 159 -14.40 6.72 32.07
N LEU A 160 -13.87 7.03 33.26
CA LEU A 160 -12.70 7.91 33.38
C LEU A 160 -11.46 7.30 32.73
N VAL A 161 -11.21 6.00 32.93
CA VAL A 161 -10.09 5.30 32.26
C VAL A 161 -10.27 5.32 30.75
N LEU A 162 -11.50 5.12 30.24
CA LEU A 162 -11.81 5.22 28.82
C LEU A 162 -11.55 6.63 28.28
N LEU A 163 -12.01 7.67 28.95
CA LEU A 163 -11.79 9.07 28.54
C LEU A 163 -10.31 9.43 28.54
N ILE A 164 -9.59 9.07 29.60
CA ILE A 164 -8.15 9.32 29.71
C ILE A 164 -7.39 8.60 28.59
N SER A 165 -7.73 7.34 28.30
CA SER A 165 -7.09 6.57 27.24
C SER A 165 -7.37 7.17 25.84
N ILE A 166 -8.58 7.69 25.58
CA ILE A 166 -8.90 8.42 24.34
C ILE A 166 -8.04 9.69 24.22
N VAL A 167 -7.98 10.49 25.27
CA VAL A 167 -7.19 11.75 25.28
C VAL A 167 -5.71 11.46 25.03
N ILE A 168 -5.13 10.50 25.75
CA ILE A 168 -3.74 10.07 25.56
C ILE A 168 -3.55 9.55 24.14
N GLY A 169 -4.48 8.75 23.61
CA GLY A 169 -4.43 8.23 22.24
C GLY A 169 -4.37 9.33 21.19
N ILE A 170 -5.21 10.35 21.32
CA ILE A 170 -5.22 11.51 20.42
C ILE A 170 -3.91 12.30 20.50
N LEU A 171 -3.42 12.54 21.72
CA LEU A 171 -2.16 13.26 21.93
C LEU A 171 -0.96 12.49 21.34
N CYS A 172 -0.87 11.19 21.60
CA CYS A 172 0.18 10.33 21.04
C CYS A 172 0.10 10.28 19.51
N TRP A 173 -1.11 10.15 18.95
CA TRP A 173 -1.32 10.13 17.51
C TRP A 173 -0.89 11.46 16.87
N GLY A 174 -1.29 12.60 17.44
CA GLY A 174 -0.90 13.92 16.95
C GLY A 174 0.60 14.18 17.07
N PHE A 175 1.22 13.77 18.20
CA PHE A 175 2.65 13.88 18.40
C PHE A 175 3.45 13.02 17.38
N MET A 176 3.01 11.79 17.16
CA MET A 176 3.64 10.90 16.17
C MET A 176 3.49 11.45 14.75
N LEU A 177 2.33 12.03 14.40
CA LEU A 177 2.13 12.70 13.11
C LEU A 177 3.13 13.86 12.94
N LEU A 178 3.28 14.70 13.97
CA LEU A 178 4.23 15.81 13.96
C LEU A 178 5.68 15.30 13.73
N LEU A 179 6.09 14.30 14.49
CA LEU A 179 7.41 13.69 14.34
C LEU A 179 7.63 13.13 12.93
N LEU A 180 6.65 12.38 12.40
CA LEU A 180 6.74 11.82 11.05
C LEU A 180 6.85 12.90 9.98
N ILE A 181 6.13 14.02 10.11
CA ILE A 181 6.25 15.15 9.17
C ILE A 181 7.64 15.79 9.26
N LEU A 182 8.17 16.01 10.45
CA LEU A 182 9.48 16.63 10.65
C LEU A 182 10.62 15.73 10.15
N PHE A 183 10.61 14.45 10.54
CA PHE A 183 11.68 13.52 10.20
C PHE A 183 11.60 13.02 8.77
N SER A 184 10.40 12.89 8.17
CA SER A 184 10.25 12.42 6.79
C SER A 184 10.95 13.35 5.78
N LYS A 185 10.91 14.67 6.03
CA LYS A 185 11.66 15.63 5.19
C LYS A 185 13.17 15.36 5.23
N ARG A 186 13.69 15.12 6.44
CA ARG A 186 15.14 14.90 6.63
C ARG A 186 15.60 13.54 6.10
N ALA A 187 14.77 12.50 6.20
CA ALA A 187 15.08 11.16 5.71
C ALA A 187 14.97 11.04 4.17
N ILE A 188 14.00 11.71 3.56
CA ILE A 188 13.73 11.59 2.11
C ILE A 188 14.62 12.51 1.29
N ARG A 189 15.03 13.68 1.83
CA ARG A 189 15.85 14.64 1.13
C ARG A 189 17.15 14.05 0.55
N PRO A 190 18.00 13.32 1.30
CA PRO A 190 19.23 12.75 0.75
C PRO A 190 19.00 11.74 -0.36
N ILE A 191 17.90 10.98 -0.30
CA ILE A 191 17.52 10.03 -1.35
C ILE A 191 17.17 10.79 -2.63
N ALA A 192 16.40 11.85 -2.52
CA ALA A 192 16.02 12.70 -3.65
C ALA A 192 17.25 13.40 -4.26
N GLU A 193 18.15 13.94 -3.43
CA GLU A 193 19.40 14.58 -3.88
C GLU A 193 20.33 13.57 -4.58
N ASN A 194 20.42 12.33 -4.10
CA ASN A 194 21.21 11.30 -4.76
C ASN A 194 20.63 10.90 -6.12
N ILE A 195 19.33 10.76 -6.23
CA ILE A 195 18.66 10.46 -7.51
C ILE A 195 18.92 11.60 -8.50
N GLU A 196 18.83 12.86 -8.06
CA GLU A 196 19.08 14.02 -8.90
C GLU A 196 20.54 14.09 -9.36
N LYS A 197 21.50 13.88 -8.45
CA LYS A 197 22.93 13.82 -8.79
C LYS A 197 23.26 12.69 -9.77
N GLN A 198 22.63 11.52 -9.59
CA GLN A 198 22.80 10.39 -10.50
C GLN A 198 22.29 10.73 -11.91
N LYS A 199 21.15 11.43 -12.01
CA LYS A 199 20.60 11.88 -13.30
C LYS A 199 21.51 12.90 -13.97
N GLN A 200 21.93 13.94 -13.23
CA GLN A 200 22.87 14.94 -13.75
C GLN A 200 24.18 14.30 -14.23
N PHE A 201 24.71 13.32 -13.47
CA PHE A 201 25.89 12.59 -13.89
C PHE A 201 25.68 11.87 -15.23
N ILE A 202 24.55 11.17 -15.41
CA ILE A 202 24.22 10.48 -16.67
C ILE A 202 24.11 11.48 -17.83
N THR A 203 23.43 12.62 -17.60
CA THR A 203 23.27 13.67 -18.62
C THR A 203 24.60 14.28 -19.02
N ASN A 204 25.43 14.65 -18.07
CA ASN A 204 26.75 15.25 -18.33
C ASN A 204 27.71 14.25 -19.00
N ALA A 205 27.79 13.02 -18.48
CA ALA A 205 28.57 11.95 -19.10
C ALA A 205 28.13 11.65 -20.53
N GLY A 206 26.83 11.73 -20.80
CA GLY A 206 26.30 11.54 -22.13
C GLY A 206 26.76 12.60 -23.14
N HIS A 207 26.78 13.86 -22.75
CA HIS A 207 27.31 14.93 -23.59
C HIS A 207 28.82 14.79 -23.81
N GLU A 208 29.56 14.47 -22.75
CA GLU A 208 31.03 14.29 -22.82
C GLU A 208 31.44 13.06 -23.66
N ILE A 209 30.61 12.02 -23.75
CA ILE A 209 30.89 10.82 -24.56
C ILE A 209 30.42 11.01 -26.01
N LYS A 210 29.39 11.81 -26.29
CA LYS A 210 28.88 12.03 -27.64
C LYS A 210 29.94 12.66 -28.55
N THR A 211 30.70 13.62 -28.05
CA THR A 211 31.74 14.33 -28.80
C THR A 211 32.86 13.41 -29.28
N PRO A 212 33.56 12.61 -28.41
CA PRO A 212 34.59 11.69 -28.87
C PRO A 212 34.07 10.61 -29.83
N LEU A 213 32.84 10.11 -29.64
CA LEU A 213 32.24 9.17 -30.57
C LEU A 213 32.01 9.78 -31.95
N ALA A 214 31.58 11.04 -32.04
CA ALA A 214 31.45 11.75 -33.30
C ALA A 214 32.79 11.94 -34.00
N ILE A 215 33.88 12.25 -33.25
CA ILE A 215 35.21 12.36 -33.78
C ILE A 215 35.75 11.02 -34.31
N ILE A 216 35.53 9.91 -33.56
CA ILE A 216 35.90 8.56 -34.01
C ILE A 216 35.17 8.20 -35.30
N LEU A 217 33.86 8.49 -35.40
CA LEU A 217 33.08 8.23 -36.58
C LEU A 217 33.60 9.04 -37.77
N ALA A 218 33.78 10.34 -37.64
CA ALA A 218 34.29 11.22 -38.67
C ALA A 218 35.71 10.80 -39.20
N ASN A 219 36.62 10.44 -38.25
CA ASN A 219 37.92 9.93 -38.63
C ASN A 219 37.86 8.58 -39.36
N THR A 220 36.93 7.71 -38.97
CA THR A 220 36.74 6.42 -39.63
C THR A 220 36.20 6.63 -41.05
N GLU A 221 35.25 7.53 -41.25
CA GLU A 221 34.70 7.90 -42.53
C GLU A 221 35.78 8.54 -43.44
N ALA A 222 36.58 9.47 -42.88
CA ALA A 222 37.72 10.07 -43.64
C ALA A 222 38.74 9.01 -44.05
N MET A 223 39.02 8.05 -43.17
CA MET A 223 39.93 6.94 -43.48
C MET A 223 39.38 6.01 -44.55
N GLU A 224 38.09 5.75 -44.57
CA GLU A 224 37.38 4.96 -45.59
C GLU A 224 37.40 5.69 -46.95
N LEU A 225 37.18 7.00 -46.97
CA LEU A 225 37.29 7.82 -48.19
C LEU A 225 38.67 7.82 -48.81
N HIS A 226 39.73 7.80 -47.98
CA HIS A 226 41.11 7.87 -48.47
C HIS A 226 41.71 6.51 -48.85
N ASN A 227 41.43 5.47 -48.07
CA ASN A 227 42.08 4.15 -48.20
C ASN A 227 41.09 3.04 -48.69
N GLY A 228 39.84 3.38 -48.92
CA GLY A 228 38.78 2.42 -49.17
C GLY A 228 38.27 1.75 -47.88
N GLU A 229 37.11 1.13 -47.95
CA GLU A 229 36.47 0.44 -46.84
C GLU A 229 37.21 -0.87 -46.51
N SER A 230 37.54 -1.05 -45.24
CA SER A 230 38.19 -2.24 -44.69
C SER A 230 37.28 -2.98 -43.69
N LYS A 231 37.57 -4.25 -43.41
CA LYS A 231 36.91 -4.98 -42.35
C LYS A 231 37.05 -4.30 -40.97
N TRP A 232 38.16 -3.66 -40.74
CA TRP A 232 38.49 -2.97 -39.49
C TRP A 232 37.72 -1.66 -39.38
N SER A 233 37.67 -0.86 -40.44
CA SER A 233 36.92 0.41 -40.44
C SER A 233 35.44 0.19 -40.30
N ARG A 234 34.88 -0.80 -40.99
CA ARG A 234 33.47 -1.22 -40.79
C ARG A 234 33.15 -1.61 -39.36
N ASN A 235 34.03 -2.37 -38.70
CA ASN A 235 33.90 -2.73 -37.31
C ASN A 235 33.91 -1.52 -36.38
N ILE A 236 34.87 -0.61 -36.56
CA ILE A 236 34.97 0.61 -35.72
C ILE A 236 33.72 1.44 -35.93
N ARG A 237 33.29 1.69 -37.14
CA ARG A 237 32.07 2.44 -37.46
C ARG A 237 30.84 1.80 -36.80
N SER A 238 30.65 0.50 -36.96
CA SER A 238 29.53 -0.25 -36.37
C SER A 238 29.51 -0.15 -34.84
N GLN A 239 30.67 -0.31 -34.15
CA GLN A 239 30.74 -0.20 -32.71
C GLN A 239 30.51 1.25 -32.22
N THR A 240 31.03 2.24 -32.97
CA THR A 240 30.83 3.66 -32.63
C THR A 240 29.37 4.07 -32.77
N MET A 241 28.69 3.68 -33.84
CA MET A 241 27.26 3.91 -34.02
C MET A 241 26.44 3.22 -32.91
N ARG A 242 26.82 2.01 -32.57
CA ARG A 242 26.19 1.24 -31.52
C ARG A 242 26.32 1.91 -30.15
N LEU A 243 27.50 2.41 -29.80
CA LEU A 243 27.75 3.18 -28.55
C LEU A 243 26.95 4.49 -28.55
N SER A 244 26.90 5.19 -29.67
CA SER A 244 26.12 6.41 -29.82
C SER A 244 24.62 6.17 -29.55
N GLY A 245 24.06 5.12 -30.13
CA GLY A 245 22.66 4.73 -29.90
C GLY A 245 22.37 4.35 -28.44
N LEU A 246 23.28 3.61 -27.79
CA LEU A 246 23.18 3.31 -26.37
C LEU A 246 23.14 4.59 -25.53
N MET A 247 24.08 5.51 -25.77
CA MET A 247 24.17 6.77 -25.05
C MET A 247 22.92 7.62 -25.24
N GLN A 248 22.41 7.68 -26.47
CA GLN A 248 21.17 8.41 -26.75
C GLN A 248 19.98 7.84 -25.96
N ASN A 249 19.83 6.53 -25.90
CA ASN A 249 18.77 5.88 -25.14
C ASN A 249 18.89 6.11 -23.63
N LEU A 250 20.12 6.09 -23.08
CA LEU A 250 20.38 6.42 -21.68
C LEU A 250 20.04 7.88 -21.34
N LEU A 251 20.44 8.81 -22.21
CA LEU A 251 20.11 10.24 -22.05
C LEU A 251 18.61 10.48 -22.10
N THR A 252 17.93 9.86 -23.05
CA THR A 252 16.47 9.96 -23.17
C THR A 252 15.79 9.43 -21.91
N LEU A 253 16.22 8.27 -21.40
CA LEU A 253 15.69 7.69 -20.19
C LEU A 253 15.89 8.62 -18.99
N ALA A 254 17.10 9.19 -18.83
CA ALA A 254 17.42 10.12 -17.75
C ALA A 254 16.55 11.39 -17.81
N LYS A 255 16.40 11.97 -19.03
CA LYS A 255 15.52 13.14 -19.25
C LYS A 255 14.05 12.86 -18.94
N MET A 256 13.53 11.72 -19.40
CA MET A 256 12.12 11.36 -19.15
C MET A 256 11.83 11.14 -17.66
N GLU A 257 12.79 10.58 -16.92
CA GLU A 257 12.68 10.42 -15.46
C GLU A 257 12.77 11.75 -14.69
N GLU A 258 13.57 12.70 -15.19
CA GLU A 258 13.64 14.04 -14.60
C GLU A 258 12.30 14.76 -14.65
N MET A 259 11.57 14.59 -15.75
CA MET A 259 10.33 15.33 -15.99
C MET A 259 9.13 14.84 -15.19
N GLY A 260 9.18 13.63 -14.60
CA GLY A 260 8.18 13.15 -13.62
C GLY A 260 6.71 13.29 -14.02
N GLY A 261 6.41 13.37 -15.33
CA GLY A 261 5.06 13.59 -15.86
C GLY A 261 4.66 15.07 -15.99
N GLU A 262 5.56 16.02 -15.77
CA GLU A 262 5.27 17.45 -16.06
C GLU A 262 5.34 17.67 -17.58
N LYS A 263 4.17 17.86 -18.20
CA LYS A 263 3.99 18.02 -19.66
C LYS A 263 4.63 19.31 -20.24
N GLU A 264 5.00 20.27 -19.39
CA GLU A 264 5.39 21.63 -19.82
C GLU A 264 6.81 21.78 -20.36
N LYS A 265 7.63 20.72 -20.34
CA LYS A 265 9.07 20.85 -20.67
C LYS A 265 9.45 20.38 -22.09
N PHE A 266 8.55 19.82 -22.86
CA PHE A 266 8.79 19.45 -24.25
C PHE A 266 8.13 20.43 -25.21
N PRO A 267 8.73 20.71 -26.37
CA PRO A 267 8.03 21.40 -27.44
C PRO A 267 6.96 20.46 -28.02
N TYR A 268 5.75 20.53 -27.47
CA TYR A 268 4.60 19.83 -28.03
C TYR A 268 4.10 20.60 -29.26
N THR A 269 3.82 19.90 -30.33
CA THR A 269 3.25 20.42 -31.59
C THR A 269 2.14 19.51 -32.07
N ASP A 270 1.21 20.06 -32.83
CA ASP A 270 0.19 19.27 -33.50
C ASP A 270 0.74 18.77 -34.84
N PHE A 271 0.62 17.46 -35.07
CA PHE A 271 1.04 16.84 -36.33
C PHE A 271 0.30 15.53 -36.55
N SER A 272 0.31 15.08 -37.81
CA SER A 272 -0.28 13.79 -38.20
C SER A 272 0.59 12.62 -37.74
N LEU A 273 0.06 11.82 -36.81
CA LEU A 273 0.71 10.58 -36.36
C LEU A 273 0.73 9.53 -37.48
N SER A 274 -0.32 9.53 -38.33
CA SER A 274 -0.38 8.64 -39.47
C SER A 274 0.79 8.88 -40.43
N GLN A 275 1.05 10.15 -40.77
CA GLN A 275 2.17 10.53 -41.64
C GLN A 275 3.52 10.23 -40.98
N LEU A 276 3.68 10.60 -39.68
CA LEU A 276 4.91 10.33 -38.92
C LEU A 276 5.25 8.85 -38.93
N LEU A 277 4.24 8.00 -38.72
CA LEU A 277 4.40 6.56 -38.68
C LEU A 277 4.92 6.01 -40.00
N THR A 278 4.31 6.40 -41.13
CA THR A 278 4.74 5.99 -42.48
C THR A 278 6.15 6.51 -42.79
N GLU A 279 6.43 7.79 -42.51
CA GLU A 279 7.79 8.35 -42.73
C GLU A 279 8.86 7.62 -41.89
N THR A 280 8.56 7.28 -40.66
CA THR A 280 9.52 6.61 -39.76
C THR A 280 9.71 5.14 -40.14
N LEU A 281 8.71 4.47 -40.73
CA LEU A 281 8.77 3.07 -41.13
C LEU A 281 9.55 2.89 -42.44
N GLN A 282 9.54 3.90 -43.34
CA GLN A 282 10.14 3.83 -44.66
C GLN A 282 11.58 3.26 -44.72
N PRO A 283 12.54 3.66 -43.86
CA PRO A 283 13.90 3.15 -43.89
C PRO A 283 14.02 1.64 -43.53
N TYR A 284 13.01 1.06 -42.92
CA TYR A 284 13.05 -0.33 -42.44
C TYR A 284 12.67 -1.35 -43.54
N TYR A 285 12.05 -0.93 -44.64
CA TYR A 285 11.71 -1.83 -45.73
C TYR A 285 12.94 -2.51 -46.37
N GLU A 286 14.00 -1.77 -46.59
CA GLU A 286 15.25 -2.35 -47.15
C GLU A 286 15.85 -3.38 -46.19
N SER A 287 15.89 -3.05 -44.91
CA SER A 287 16.42 -3.94 -43.87
C SER A 287 15.58 -5.20 -43.68
N ALA A 288 14.27 -5.10 -43.81
CA ALA A 288 13.33 -6.21 -43.75
C ALA A 288 13.46 -7.12 -45.00
N ALA A 289 13.56 -6.51 -46.19
CA ALA A 289 13.74 -7.24 -47.43
C ALA A 289 15.00 -8.10 -47.48
N LEU A 290 16.11 -7.61 -46.88
CA LEU A 290 17.37 -8.38 -46.71
C LEU A 290 17.23 -9.66 -45.90
N LYS A 291 16.20 -9.74 -45.07
CA LYS A 291 15.86 -10.92 -44.25
C LYS A 291 14.62 -11.66 -44.75
N ASN A 292 14.10 -11.34 -45.91
CA ASN A 292 12.83 -11.84 -46.45
C ASN A 292 11.63 -11.63 -45.51
N ILE A 293 11.61 -10.53 -44.74
CA ILE A 293 10.52 -10.18 -43.81
C ILE A 293 9.51 -9.31 -44.60
N GLU A 294 8.23 -9.69 -44.51
CA GLU A 294 7.14 -8.90 -45.09
C GLU A 294 6.64 -7.86 -44.08
N ILE A 295 6.45 -6.61 -44.52
CA ILE A 295 5.87 -5.54 -43.69
C ILE A 295 4.45 -5.24 -44.20
N HIS A 296 3.47 -5.37 -43.30
CA HIS A 296 2.08 -5.03 -43.55
C HIS A 296 1.68 -3.80 -42.76
N GLU A 297 1.00 -2.86 -43.39
CA GLU A 297 0.54 -1.61 -42.78
C GLU A 297 -0.99 -1.52 -42.80
N GLU A 298 -1.58 -1.24 -41.63
CA GLU A 298 -2.99 -0.90 -41.48
C GLU A 298 -3.09 0.44 -40.71
N ILE A 299 -2.75 1.54 -41.36
CA ILE A 299 -2.66 2.87 -40.76
C ILE A 299 -3.91 3.68 -41.02
N ALA A 300 -4.70 3.99 -39.98
CA ALA A 300 -5.85 4.89 -40.13
C ALA A 300 -5.37 6.28 -40.57
N ALA A 301 -6.00 6.83 -41.60
CA ALA A 301 -5.67 8.15 -42.14
C ALA A 301 -6.20 9.26 -41.23
N GLY A 302 -5.50 10.41 -41.17
CA GLY A 302 -5.97 11.63 -40.50
C GLY A 302 -5.98 11.50 -38.96
N VAL A 303 -5.06 10.73 -38.40
CA VAL A 303 -4.88 10.64 -36.94
C VAL A 303 -3.86 11.70 -36.52
N ASP A 304 -4.32 12.75 -35.84
CA ASP A 304 -3.48 13.83 -35.35
C ASP A 304 -3.22 13.66 -33.83
N VAL A 305 -2.09 14.19 -33.37
CA VAL A 305 -1.66 14.13 -31.98
C VAL A 305 -0.92 15.39 -31.56
N HIS A 306 -1.14 15.83 -30.31
CA HIS A 306 -0.37 16.91 -29.67
C HIS A 306 0.75 16.29 -28.82
N ALA A 307 1.97 16.26 -29.36
CA ALA A 307 3.08 15.53 -28.76
C ALA A 307 4.45 16.12 -29.17
N SER A 308 5.51 15.63 -28.57
CA SER A 308 6.87 15.89 -29.07
C SER A 308 7.17 14.97 -30.26
N ARG A 309 7.26 15.55 -31.47
CA ARG A 309 7.54 14.82 -32.70
C ARG A 309 8.85 14.01 -32.60
N GLU A 310 9.91 14.61 -32.05
CA GLU A 310 11.23 13.95 -31.91
C GLU A 310 11.16 12.72 -31.00
N ASN A 311 10.47 12.85 -29.86
CA ASN A 311 10.32 11.74 -28.92
C ASN A 311 9.49 10.60 -29.50
N LEU A 312 8.44 10.90 -30.27
CA LEU A 312 7.65 9.85 -30.94
C LEU A 312 8.43 9.18 -32.05
N ILE A 313 9.23 9.92 -32.85
CA ILE A 313 10.16 9.31 -33.82
C ILE A 313 11.10 8.33 -33.11
N GLN A 314 11.68 8.73 -31.98
CA GLN A 314 12.58 7.87 -31.23
C GLN A 314 11.87 6.60 -30.70
N LEU A 315 10.66 6.75 -30.15
CA LEU A 315 9.86 5.61 -29.67
C LEU A 315 9.57 4.64 -30.84
N LEU A 316 9.09 5.16 -31.97
CA LEU A 316 8.76 4.37 -33.16
C LEU A 316 10.00 3.66 -33.70
N SER A 317 11.14 4.37 -33.83
CA SER A 317 12.41 3.78 -34.26
C SER A 317 12.84 2.62 -33.36
N ILE A 318 12.71 2.76 -32.04
CA ILE A 318 13.03 1.67 -31.09
C ILE A 318 12.13 0.44 -31.35
N LEU A 319 10.83 0.64 -31.59
CA LEU A 319 9.90 -0.47 -31.86
C LEU A 319 10.21 -1.15 -33.19
N PHE A 320 10.49 -0.36 -34.24
CA PHE A 320 10.80 -0.91 -35.57
C PHE A 320 12.15 -1.60 -35.61
N ASP A 321 13.17 -1.02 -34.96
CA ASP A 321 14.48 -1.66 -34.78
C ASP A 321 14.34 -3.03 -34.11
N ASN A 322 13.53 -3.10 -33.05
CA ASN A 322 13.23 -4.35 -32.35
C ASN A 322 12.50 -5.33 -33.29
N ALA A 323 11.48 -4.89 -33.98
CA ALA A 323 10.71 -5.75 -34.90
C ALA A 323 11.58 -6.38 -35.96
N VAL A 324 12.34 -5.56 -36.71
CA VAL A 324 13.24 -6.06 -37.80
C VAL A 324 14.38 -6.93 -37.24
N LYS A 325 14.87 -6.61 -36.05
CA LYS A 325 15.99 -7.34 -35.44
C LYS A 325 15.59 -8.73 -34.97
N TYR A 326 14.41 -8.87 -34.34
CA TYR A 326 13.96 -10.12 -33.74
C TYR A 326 12.92 -10.89 -34.56
N ALA A 327 12.46 -10.34 -35.65
CA ALA A 327 11.61 -11.08 -36.57
C ALA A 327 12.33 -12.32 -37.14
N SER A 328 11.60 -13.40 -37.29
CA SER A 328 12.05 -14.62 -37.97
C SER A 328 12.39 -14.34 -39.42
N GLU A 329 13.40 -15.00 -39.95
CA GLU A 329 13.69 -14.97 -41.40
C GLU A 329 12.48 -15.54 -42.16
N GLY A 330 12.01 -14.84 -43.18
CA GLY A 330 10.79 -15.20 -43.91
C GLY A 330 9.49 -14.98 -43.12
N GLY A 331 9.53 -14.28 -42.02
CA GLY A 331 8.36 -13.90 -41.22
C GLY A 331 7.74 -12.57 -41.65
N TYR A 332 6.95 -11.97 -40.74
CA TYR A 332 6.27 -10.70 -41.04
C TYR A 332 6.33 -9.72 -39.88
N ILE A 333 6.11 -8.45 -40.20
CA ILE A 333 5.91 -7.34 -39.25
C ILE A 333 4.59 -6.66 -39.61
N ASP A 334 3.64 -6.61 -38.69
CA ASP A 334 2.39 -5.89 -38.84
C ASP A 334 2.42 -4.59 -38.04
N VAL A 335 2.16 -3.48 -38.69
CA VAL A 335 2.05 -2.15 -38.07
C VAL A 335 0.64 -1.64 -38.26
N SER A 336 -0.08 -1.42 -37.14
CA SER A 336 -1.45 -0.90 -37.21
C SER A 336 -1.63 0.31 -36.32
N LEU A 337 -2.34 1.33 -36.83
CA LEU A 337 -2.77 2.51 -36.09
C LEU A 337 -4.28 2.62 -36.21
N LYS A 338 -4.96 2.59 -35.06
CA LYS A 338 -6.43 2.67 -34.99
C LYS A 338 -6.86 3.69 -33.94
N LYS A 339 -7.98 4.35 -34.19
CA LYS A 339 -8.64 5.19 -33.20
C LYS A 339 -9.69 4.35 -32.49
N SER A 340 -9.59 4.26 -31.16
CA SER A 340 -10.51 3.51 -30.30
C SER A 340 -11.12 4.44 -29.25
N GLY A 341 -12.26 5.02 -29.57
CA GLY A 341 -12.89 6.04 -28.72
C GLY A 341 -12.02 7.30 -28.61
N ARG A 342 -11.53 7.60 -27.41
CA ARG A 342 -10.62 8.73 -27.11
C ARG A 342 -9.14 8.31 -27.02
N GLU A 343 -8.82 7.10 -27.45
CA GLU A 343 -7.46 6.59 -27.44
C GLU A 343 -6.98 6.30 -28.84
N LEU A 344 -5.72 6.60 -29.10
CA LEU A 344 -4.97 6.18 -30.27
C LEU A 344 -4.22 4.92 -29.89
N VAL A 345 -4.46 3.84 -30.63
CA VAL A 345 -3.83 2.55 -30.39
C VAL A 345 -2.93 2.22 -31.58
N LEU A 346 -1.62 2.22 -31.32
CA LEU A 346 -0.60 1.77 -32.26
C LEU A 346 -0.13 0.38 -31.82
N GLN A 347 -0.10 -0.56 -32.75
CA GLN A 347 0.45 -1.89 -32.52
C GLN A 347 1.57 -2.17 -33.53
N VAL A 348 2.67 -2.72 -33.03
CA VAL A 348 3.75 -3.27 -33.82
C VAL A 348 3.89 -4.73 -33.43
N LYS A 349 3.62 -5.63 -34.39
CA LYS A 349 3.72 -7.08 -34.20
C LYS A 349 4.83 -7.62 -35.07
N ASN A 350 5.54 -8.61 -34.56
CA ASN A 350 6.49 -9.36 -35.39
C ASN A 350 6.50 -10.84 -35.00
N THR A 351 6.74 -11.69 -35.97
CA THR A 351 7.06 -13.11 -35.73
C THR A 351 8.42 -13.25 -35.09
N CYS A 352 8.61 -14.27 -34.26
CA CYS A 352 9.89 -14.60 -33.62
C CYS A 352 10.20 -16.08 -33.81
N GLU A 353 11.47 -16.46 -33.86
CA GLU A 353 11.86 -17.89 -33.87
C GLU A 353 11.38 -18.59 -32.58
N LYS A 354 11.53 -17.93 -31.44
CA LYS A 354 11.09 -18.37 -30.14
C LYS A 354 10.72 -17.17 -29.28
N LEU A 355 9.56 -17.24 -28.64
CA LEU A 355 9.15 -16.23 -27.65
C LEU A 355 10.05 -16.29 -26.41
N PRO A 356 10.34 -15.16 -25.77
CA PRO A 356 11.03 -15.14 -24.48
C PRO A 356 10.24 -15.89 -23.39
N GLU A 357 10.92 -16.70 -22.58
CA GLU A 357 10.32 -17.46 -21.46
C GLU A 357 10.10 -16.60 -20.21
N VAL A 358 9.69 -15.36 -20.39
CA VAL A 358 9.47 -14.39 -19.29
C VAL A 358 8.16 -13.65 -19.52
N GLU A 359 7.64 -13.07 -18.46
CA GLU A 359 6.49 -12.19 -18.57
C GLU A 359 6.79 -10.99 -19.48
N PRO A 360 5.88 -10.59 -20.38
CA PRO A 360 6.09 -9.48 -21.33
C PRO A 360 6.51 -8.17 -20.66
N GLU A 361 6.08 -7.92 -19.43
CA GLU A 361 6.45 -6.73 -18.64
C GLU A 361 7.96 -6.64 -18.39
N LYS A 362 8.66 -7.76 -18.25
CA LYS A 362 10.11 -7.80 -18.02
C LYS A 362 10.93 -7.32 -19.22
N LEU A 363 10.35 -7.31 -20.41
CA LEU A 363 11.01 -6.78 -21.61
C LEU A 363 11.32 -5.27 -21.50
N PHE A 364 10.60 -4.56 -20.63
CA PHE A 364 10.79 -3.13 -20.36
C PHE A 364 11.75 -2.83 -19.21
N GLU A 365 12.27 -3.87 -18.53
CA GLU A 365 13.30 -3.68 -17.49
C GLU A 365 14.62 -3.23 -18.13
N ARG A 366 15.33 -2.35 -17.44
CA ARG A 366 16.64 -1.84 -17.91
C ARG A 366 17.65 -2.97 -17.94
N PHE A 367 18.45 -3.01 -19.00
CA PHE A 367 19.50 -4.01 -19.22
C PHE A 367 18.98 -5.45 -19.37
N TYR A 368 17.66 -5.64 -19.41
CA TYR A 368 17.09 -6.94 -19.66
C TYR A 368 17.36 -7.39 -21.11
N ARG A 369 17.80 -8.64 -21.27
CA ARG A 369 18.00 -9.33 -22.54
C ARG A 369 17.56 -10.77 -22.41
N GLY A 370 16.71 -11.25 -23.31
CA GLY A 370 16.34 -12.67 -23.38
C GLY A 370 17.56 -13.56 -23.64
N ASP A 371 17.52 -14.82 -23.21
CA ASP A 371 18.67 -15.74 -23.28
C ASP A 371 19.17 -15.98 -24.70
N ALA A 372 18.29 -15.98 -25.70
CA ALA A 372 18.68 -16.05 -27.12
C ALA A 372 19.45 -14.81 -27.62
N ALA A 373 19.30 -13.65 -26.95
CA ALA A 373 19.97 -12.40 -27.31
C ALA A 373 21.35 -12.21 -26.64
N ARG A 374 21.76 -13.12 -25.76
CA ARG A 374 23.10 -13.10 -25.11
C ARG A 374 24.22 -13.49 -26.04
N THR A 375 23.97 -14.20 -27.12
CA THR A 375 24.94 -14.48 -28.16
C THR A 375 25.32 -13.17 -28.87
N GLN A 376 26.61 -12.91 -29.00
CA GLN A 376 27.23 -11.65 -29.44
C GLN A 376 26.76 -11.10 -30.80
N LYS A 377 25.99 -11.83 -31.59
CA LYS A 377 25.52 -11.45 -32.93
C LYS A 377 24.32 -10.51 -32.97
N SER A 378 23.47 -10.49 -31.94
CA SER A 378 22.29 -9.62 -31.91
C SER A 378 22.49 -8.43 -30.95
N GLY A 379 23.16 -7.40 -31.42
CA GLY A 379 23.64 -6.25 -30.67
C GLY A 379 22.57 -5.32 -30.08
N GLY A 380 22.10 -5.57 -28.84
CA GLY A 380 21.28 -4.64 -28.06
C GLY A 380 21.72 -4.58 -26.61
N TYR A 381 21.59 -3.42 -25.96
CA TYR A 381 22.00 -3.21 -24.56
C TYR A 381 20.85 -3.40 -23.55
N GLY A 382 19.63 -3.72 -24.02
CA GLY A 382 18.45 -3.87 -23.15
C GLY A 382 17.93 -2.55 -22.57
N ILE A 383 18.17 -1.41 -23.25
CA ILE A 383 17.74 -0.09 -22.79
C ILE A 383 16.65 0.50 -23.71
N GLY A 384 16.56 0.05 -24.96
CA GLY A 384 15.64 0.63 -25.94
C GLY A 384 14.19 0.59 -25.49
N LEU A 385 13.65 -0.58 -25.16
CA LEU A 385 12.25 -0.72 -24.74
C LEU A 385 11.94 0.04 -23.45
N SER A 386 12.86 0.12 -22.49
CA SER A 386 12.67 0.94 -21.30
C SER A 386 12.63 2.43 -21.62
N ALA A 387 13.41 2.90 -22.60
CA ALA A 387 13.34 4.27 -23.10
C ALA A 387 12.04 4.55 -23.85
N ALA A 388 11.60 3.64 -24.71
CA ALA A 388 10.32 3.75 -25.42
C ALA A 388 9.14 3.83 -24.43
N ARG A 389 9.14 3.01 -23.37
CA ARG A 389 8.12 3.06 -22.31
C ARG A 389 8.16 4.38 -21.53
N ALA A 390 9.34 4.90 -21.26
CA ALA A 390 9.49 6.19 -20.57
C ALA A 390 8.94 7.35 -21.43
N ILE A 391 9.18 7.32 -22.75
CA ILE A 391 8.61 8.28 -23.71
C ILE A 391 7.07 8.19 -23.69
N ALA A 392 6.50 6.99 -23.80
CA ALA A 392 5.05 6.80 -23.76
C ALA A 392 4.42 7.37 -22.48
N LEU A 393 5.02 7.08 -21.34
CA LEU A 393 4.56 7.60 -20.04
C LEU A 393 4.66 9.12 -19.95
N ALA A 394 5.72 9.74 -20.46
CA ALA A 394 5.90 11.19 -20.48
C ALA A 394 4.81 11.89 -21.32
N HIS A 395 4.28 11.21 -22.35
CA HIS A 395 3.16 11.69 -23.15
C HIS A 395 1.78 11.32 -22.59
N GLY A 396 1.72 10.80 -21.34
CA GLY A 396 0.48 10.41 -20.68
C GLY A 396 -0.18 9.17 -21.26
N GLY A 397 0.57 8.41 -22.07
CA GLY A 397 0.18 7.13 -22.66
C GLY A 397 0.73 5.92 -21.90
N THR A 398 0.55 4.74 -22.51
CA THR A 398 1.10 3.48 -22.00
C THR A 398 1.71 2.68 -23.14
N LEU A 399 2.80 1.96 -22.86
CA LEU A 399 3.41 1.00 -23.77
C LEU A 399 3.48 -0.35 -23.04
N GLY A 400 2.87 -1.37 -23.65
CA GLY A 400 2.87 -2.74 -23.14
C GLY A 400 3.29 -3.73 -24.21
N ALA A 401 3.56 -4.96 -23.81
CA ALA A 401 3.83 -6.08 -24.71
C ALA A 401 2.93 -7.25 -24.38
N SER A 402 2.65 -8.08 -25.37
CA SER A 402 1.92 -9.35 -25.22
C SER A 402 2.49 -10.39 -26.19
N TYR A 403 2.36 -11.65 -25.79
CA TYR A 403 2.68 -12.78 -26.65
C TYR A 403 1.39 -13.32 -27.25
N GLU A 404 1.38 -13.50 -28.57
CA GLU A 404 0.27 -14.09 -29.30
C GLU A 404 0.65 -15.52 -29.77
N LYS A 405 -0.32 -16.25 -30.31
CA LYS A 405 -0.08 -17.56 -30.92
C LYS A 405 0.92 -17.44 -32.07
N ASP A 406 1.49 -18.56 -32.48
CA ASP A 406 2.41 -18.67 -33.63
C ASP A 406 3.72 -17.87 -33.46
N ASN A 407 4.20 -17.77 -32.20
CA ASN A 407 5.43 -17.06 -31.83
C ASN A 407 5.44 -15.58 -32.23
N VAL A 408 4.32 -14.89 -32.07
CA VAL A 408 4.20 -13.46 -32.36
C VAL A 408 4.33 -12.66 -31.09
N ILE A 409 5.15 -11.62 -31.12
CA ILE A 409 5.20 -10.57 -30.08
C ILE A 409 4.49 -9.32 -30.58
N CYS A 410 3.66 -8.73 -29.73
CA CYS A 410 2.90 -7.52 -30.02
C CYS A 410 3.27 -6.43 -29.00
N PHE A 411 3.78 -5.30 -29.47
CA PHE A 411 3.95 -4.07 -28.70
C PHE A 411 2.77 -3.15 -28.96
N THR A 412 2.10 -2.70 -27.89
CA THR A 412 0.92 -1.84 -28.00
C THR A 412 1.18 -0.51 -27.27
N LEU A 413 1.21 0.57 -28.04
CA LEU A 413 1.25 1.94 -27.56
C LEU A 413 -0.18 2.50 -27.54
N ARG A 414 -0.59 3.05 -26.40
CA ARG A 414 -1.86 3.79 -26.24
C ARG A 414 -1.55 5.23 -25.90
N LEU A 415 -2.06 6.16 -26.67
CA LEU A 415 -2.00 7.59 -26.42
C LEU A 415 -3.41 8.14 -26.30
N LYS A 416 -3.60 9.18 -25.51
CA LYS A 416 -4.88 9.88 -25.48
C LYS A 416 -4.98 10.80 -26.69
N GLU A 417 -6.12 10.75 -27.36
CA GLU A 417 -6.46 11.77 -28.36
C GLU A 417 -6.58 13.12 -27.65
N THR A 418 -6.04 14.16 -28.25
CA THR A 418 -6.05 15.53 -27.70
C THR A 418 -7.34 16.24 -28.04
#